data_73174d1ed675d44bc6dc9e427525028d
#
_entry.id   73174d1ed675d44bc6dc9e427525028d
#
_cell.length_a   1.000
_cell.length_b   1.000
_cell.length_c   1.000
_cell.angle_alpha   90.00
_cell.angle_beta   90.00
_cell.angle_gamma   90.00
#
_symmetry.space_group_name_H-M   'P 1'
#
loop_
_entity.id
_entity.type
_entity.pdbx_description
1 polymer ?
#
loop_
_entity_poly.entity_id
_entity_poly.type
_entity_poly.pdbx_seq_one_letter_code
_entity_poly.pdbx_strand_id
1 'polypeptide(L)'
;MKIKNGSARSQDAPSYLLTDGSAIRPCLLLLALFITSCASPDTRHQIVISAREQKLALLDRGNLMAIYPVSTSKFGLGDRPGSRCTPLGKFEIAKKIGDHAPPGAVFKDRLRTGEIVAPDSPGRDPIVTRILWLRGREAQNGNALGRNIYIHGTPEERNIGLPVSYGCIRMRSSDVISLYQIVGWGAEVTIVDAPLASAIPTAAPPTQLATTNESTTTAIR
;
A
#
# COMPACT_ATOMS: atom_id res chain seq x y z
N MET A 1 74.81 3.19 36.01
CA MET A 1 75.51 3.79 37.20
C MET A 1 74.43 4.09 38.25
N LYS A 2 74.50 3.38 39.39
CA LYS A 2 73.92 3.64 40.73
C LYS A 2 72.44 4.02 40.85
N ILE A 3 71.52 3.12 41.32
CA ILE A 3 71.24 2.63 42.71
C ILE A 3 70.93 3.81 43.71
N LYS A 4 69.68 3.76 44.25
CA LYS A 4 69.31 3.60 45.65
C LYS A 4 67.79 3.88 45.81
N ASN A 5 66.96 2.92 46.20
CA ASN A 5 66.67 2.45 47.57
C ASN A 5 66.13 3.51 48.54
N GLY A 6 65.00 3.14 49.16
CA GLY A 6 64.51 3.64 50.43
C GLY A 6 62.99 3.57 50.49
N SER A 7 62.38 2.47 50.95
CA SER A 7 62.09 2.07 52.31
C SER A 7 60.84 2.72 52.93
N ALA A 8 59.82 1.91 53.03
CA ALA A 8 58.87 1.54 54.09
C ALA A 8 58.46 2.54 55.20
N ARG A 9 57.15 2.60 55.45
CA ARG A 9 56.42 2.41 56.76
C ARG A 9 54.94 2.66 56.51
N SER A 10 54.08 1.68 56.69
CA SER A 10 53.44 1.08 57.85
C SER A 10 52.47 2.01 58.60
N GLN A 11 51.27 1.46 58.75
CA GLN A 11 50.23 1.71 59.78
C GLN A 11 49.46 3.05 59.60
N ASP A 12 48.14 3.10 59.62
CA ASP A 12 47.16 2.49 60.54
C ASP A 12 45.76 2.51 59.89
N ALA A 13 44.96 1.50 60.16
CA ALA A 13 43.51 1.54 59.94
C ALA A 13 42.83 2.25 61.11
N PRO A 14 41.66 2.81 60.90
CA PRO A 14 40.58 2.65 61.84
C PRO A 14 39.30 2.08 61.18
N SER A 15 38.84 1.04 61.81
CA SER A 15 37.51 0.48 61.73
C SER A 15 36.43 1.51 62.11
N TYR A 16 35.50 1.78 61.26
CA TYR A 16 34.18 2.34 61.63
C TYR A 16 33.05 1.56 61.00
N LEU A 17 32.41 0.80 61.85
CA LEU A 17 30.99 0.69 62.09
C LEU A 17 30.06 0.64 60.87
N LEU A 18 29.52 -0.54 60.75
CA LEU A 18 28.24 -0.89 60.16
C LEU A 18 27.15 0.14 60.54
N THR A 19 26.57 0.77 59.56
CA THR A 19 25.21 1.27 59.67
C THR A 19 24.40 0.67 58.53
N ASP A 20 23.52 -0.21 58.90
CA ASP A 20 22.37 -0.69 58.13
C ASP A 20 21.64 0.51 57.53
N GLY A 21 21.49 0.47 56.25
CA GLY A 21 20.68 1.42 55.49
C GLY A 21 20.17 0.71 54.23
N SER A 22 19.22 -0.21 54.44
CA SER A 22 18.47 -0.79 53.34
C SER A 22 17.69 0.28 52.59
N ALA A 23 18.36 0.90 51.64
CA ALA A 23 17.71 1.68 50.57
C ALA A 23 17.41 0.71 49.43
N ILE A 24 16.23 0.15 49.43
CA ILE A 24 15.61 -0.52 48.31
C ILE A 24 15.48 0.54 47.23
N ARG A 25 16.44 0.55 46.30
CA ARG A 25 16.31 1.29 45.04
C ARG A 25 15.21 0.57 44.24
N PRO A 26 14.07 1.23 43.96
CA PRO A 26 13.12 0.66 43.02
C PRO A 26 13.79 0.71 41.66
N CYS A 27 14.23 -0.46 41.19
CA CYS A 27 14.60 -0.66 39.81
C CYS A 27 13.34 -0.42 38.99
N LEU A 28 13.14 0.80 38.49
CA LEU A 28 12.10 1.12 37.51
C LEU A 28 12.43 0.30 36.26
N LEU A 29 11.86 -0.90 36.19
CA LEU A 29 11.72 -1.66 34.96
C LEU A 29 10.79 -0.84 34.05
N LEU A 30 11.39 0.04 33.26
CA LEU A 30 10.77 0.61 32.06
C LEU A 30 10.55 -0.57 31.08
N LEU A 31 9.41 -1.24 31.27
CA LEU A 31 8.86 -2.16 30.31
C LEU A 31 8.45 -1.30 29.11
N ALA A 32 9.38 -1.10 28.17
CA ALA A 32 9.07 -0.52 26.85
C ALA A 32 8.09 -1.48 26.19
N LEU A 33 6.81 -1.18 26.29
CA LEU A 33 5.79 -1.77 25.43
C LEU A 33 6.13 -1.37 23.98
N PHE A 34 6.85 -2.23 23.30
CA PHE A 34 6.90 -2.21 21.84
C PHE A 34 5.50 -2.54 21.35
N ILE A 35 4.69 -1.49 21.17
CA ILE A 35 3.45 -1.60 20.42
C ILE A 35 3.89 -1.81 18.97
N THR A 36 4.11 -3.08 18.60
CA THR A 36 4.19 -3.46 17.19
C THR A 36 2.83 -3.15 16.59
N SER A 37 2.71 -1.97 15.98
CA SER A 37 1.57 -1.64 15.16
C SER A 37 1.60 -2.60 13.96
N CYS A 38 0.94 -3.74 14.11
CA CYS A 38 0.59 -4.58 12.96
C CYS A 38 -0.36 -3.75 12.12
N ALA A 39 0.16 -3.12 11.06
CA ALA A 39 -0.68 -2.47 10.08
C ALA A 39 -1.66 -3.51 9.53
N SER A 40 -2.96 -3.31 9.75
CA SER A 40 -4.00 -4.18 9.23
C SER A 40 -4.11 -4.00 7.70
N PRO A 41 -4.44 -5.06 6.95
CA PRO A 41 -4.71 -4.92 5.53
C PRO A 41 -5.89 -3.97 5.29
N ASP A 42 -5.82 -3.25 4.19
CA ASP A 42 -6.91 -2.37 3.77
C ASP A 42 -8.07 -3.20 3.21
N THR A 43 -9.11 -3.33 4.02
CA THR A 43 -10.37 -3.99 3.63
C THR A 43 -11.47 -3.00 3.26
N ARG A 44 -11.16 -1.70 3.32
CA ARG A 44 -12.10 -0.62 3.10
C ARG A 44 -12.17 -0.20 1.64
N HIS A 45 -11.00 -0.08 1.00
CA HIS A 45 -10.91 0.44 -0.37
C HIS A 45 -10.87 -0.70 -1.38
N GLN A 46 -11.53 -0.47 -2.52
CA GLN A 46 -11.57 -1.38 -3.64
C GLN A 46 -11.25 -0.62 -4.92
N ILE A 47 -10.55 -1.28 -5.82
CA ILE A 47 -10.21 -0.75 -7.14
C ILE A 47 -10.88 -1.65 -8.18
N VAL A 48 -11.61 -1.06 -9.11
CA VAL A 48 -12.17 -1.76 -10.28
C VAL A 48 -11.58 -1.15 -11.54
N ILE A 49 -10.99 -1.99 -12.39
CA ILE A 49 -10.34 -1.56 -13.64
C ILE A 49 -11.07 -2.20 -14.82
N SER A 50 -11.59 -1.35 -15.70
CA SER A 50 -12.10 -1.77 -17.00
C SER A 50 -10.99 -1.67 -18.05
N ALA A 51 -10.48 -2.82 -18.49
CA ALA A 51 -9.52 -2.88 -19.59
C ALA A 51 -10.17 -2.47 -20.91
N ARG A 52 -11.49 -2.68 -21.04
CA ARG A 52 -12.26 -2.24 -22.23
C ARG A 52 -12.38 -0.74 -22.35
N GLU A 53 -12.64 -0.03 -21.22
CA GLU A 53 -12.83 1.42 -21.22
C GLU A 53 -11.58 2.19 -20.85
N GLN A 54 -10.49 1.51 -20.48
CA GLN A 54 -9.24 2.12 -20.02
C GLN A 54 -9.48 3.07 -18.84
N LYS A 55 -10.30 2.63 -17.89
CA LYS A 55 -10.68 3.38 -16.68
C LYS A 55 -10.49 2.55 -15.42
N LEU A 56 -10.16 3.25 -14.34
CA LEU A 56 -10.05 2.72 -12.99
C LEU A 56 -11.03 3.47 -12.08
N ALA A 57 -11.89 2.75 -11.38
CA ALA A 57 -12.73 3.28 -10.30
C ALA A 57 -12.10 2.95 -8.96
N LEU A 58 -12.05 3.95 -8.06
CA LEU A 58 -11.74 3.80 -6.66
C LEU A 58 -13.03 3.84 -5.85
N LEU A 59 -13.24 2.84 -4.99
CA LEU A 59 -14.40 2.75 -4.12
C LEU A 59 -13.98 2.76 -2.65
N ASP A 60 -14.80 3.38 -1.80
CA ASP A 60 -14.75 3.29 -0.35
C ASP A 60 -16.00 2.57 0.15
N ARG A 61 -15.84 1.38 0.72
CA ARG A 61 -16.96 0.54 1.21
C ARG A 61 -18.06 0.37 0.14
N GLY A 62 -17.65 0.12 -1.10
CA GLY A 62 -18.55 -0.04 -2.24
C GLY A 62 -19.07 1.25 -2.87
N ASN A 63 -18.82 2.42 -2.27
CA ASN A 63 -19.23 3.71 -2.84
C ASN A 63 -18.16 4.28 -3.75
N LEU A 64 -18.54 4.73 -4.93
CA LEU A 64 -17.62 5.33 -5.90
C LEU A 64 -17.07 6.65 -5.37
N MET A 65 -15.73 6.75 -5.27
CA MET A 65 -15.02 7.95 -4.85
C MET A 65 -14.46 8.73 -6.05
N ALA A 66 -13.81 8.01 -6.98
CA ALA A 66 -13.13 8.63 -8.11
C ALA A 66 -13.04 7.68 -9.29
N ILE A 67 -12.92 8.23 -10.49
CA ILE A 67 -12.60 7.50 -11.72
C ILE A 67 -11.36 8.15 -12.33
N TYR A 68 -10.38 7.31 -12.68
CA TYR A 68 -9.14 7.73 -13.33
C TYR A 68 -9.00 7.08 -14.71
N PRO A 69 -8.52 7.78 -15.73
CA PRO A 69 -8.10 7.15 -16.97
C PRO A 69 -6.81 6.35 -16.71
N VAL A 70 -6.70 5.19 -17.34
CA VAL A 70 -5.53 4.31 -17.22
C VAL A 70 -5.13 3.79 -18.60
N SER A 71 -3.97 3.10 -18.67
CA SER A 71 -3.58 2.36 -19.86
C SER A 71 -3.22 0.93 -19.49
N THR A 72 -3.85 -0.03 -20.16
CA THR A 72 -3.53 -1.46 -20.06
C THR A 72 -2.71 -1.92 -21.27
N SER A 73 -2.45 -3.21 -21.40
CA SER A 73 -1.57 -3.78 -22.40
C SER A 73 -2.08 -3.63 -23.84
N LYS A 74 -1.18 -3.25 -24.75
CA LYS A 74 -1.39 -3.33 -26.20
C LYS A 74 -1.35 -4.76 -26.76
N PHE A 75 -0.90 -5.73 -25.97
CA PHE A 75 -0.80 -7.14 -26.37
C PHE A 75 -2.05 -7.95 -25.96
N GLY A 76 -3.07 -7.27 -25.42
CA GLY A 76 -4.31 -7.90 -24.98
C GLY A 76 -4.29 -8.35 -23.53
N LEU A 77 -5.14 -9.34 -23.21
CA LEU A 77 -5.47 -9.77 -21.87
C LEU A 77 -4.96 -11.19 -21.60
N GLY A 78 -4.49 -11.47 -20.39
CA GLY A 78 -4.01 -12.79 -19.99
C GLY A 78 -2.83 -12.76 -19.03
N ASP A 79 -2.52 -13.93 -18.40
CA ASP A 79 -1.48 -14.04 -17.37
C ASP A 79 -0.34 -15.02 -17.72
N ARG A 80 -0.23 -15.46 -18.98
CA ARG A 80 0.89 -16.35 -19.37
C ARG A 80 2.24 -15.62 -19.19
N PRO A 81 3.23 -16.24 -18.56
CA PRO A 81 4.58 -15.69 -18.46
C PRO A 81 5.14 -15.25 -19.83
N GLY A 82 5.74 -14.07 -19.91
CA GLY A 82 6.29 -13.49 -21.12
C GLY A 82 5.28 -12.90 -22.11
N SER A 83 3.97 -13.07 -21.92
CA SER A 83 2.93 -12.60 -22.86
C SER A 83 2.84 -11.07 -22.98
N ARG A 84 3.28 -10.31 -21.98
CA ARG A 84 3.09 -8.85 -21.86
C ARG A 84 1.63 -8.42 -21.84
N CYS A 85 0.69 -9.36 -21.68
CA CYS A 85 -0.74 -9.07 -21.55
C CYS A 85 -1.09 -8.59 -20.14
N THR A 86 -2.18 -7.82 -19.99
CA THR A 86 -2.75 -7.47 -18.69
C THR A 86 -3.61 -8.62 -18.18
N PRO A 87 -3.35 -9.17 -16.98
CA PRO A 87 -4.17 -10.24 -16.44
C PRO A 87 -5.52 -9.73 -15.93
N LEU A 88 -6.56 -10.58 -16.02
CA LEU A 88 -7.89 -10.31 -15.52
C LEU A 88 -8.16 -11.01 -14.19
N GLY A 89 -9.27 -10.62 -13.52
CA GLY A 89 -9.77 -11.25 -12.30
C GLY A 89 -9.48 -10.43 -11.04
N LYS A 90 -9.40 -11.12 -9.90
CA LYS A 90 -9.21 -10.53 -8.58
C LYS A 90 -7.76 -10.54 -8.15
N PHE A 91 -7.32 -9.43 -7.60
CA PHE A 91 -5.98 -9.20 -7.06
C PHE A 91 -6.07 -8.52 -5.70
N GLU A 92 -4.93 -8.42 -5.05
CA GLU A 92 -4.71 -7.53 -3.92
C GLU A 92 -3.46 -6.67 -4.15
N ILE A 93 -3.39 -5.52 -3.50
CA ILE A 93 -2.15 -4.75 -3.43
C ILE A 93 -1.21 -5.47 -2.47
N ALA A 94 -0.22 -6.18 -3.00
CA ALA A 94 0.76 -6.91 -2.19
C ALA A 94 1.79 -5.97 -1.56
N LYS A 95 2.16 -4.89 -2.25
CA LYS A 95 3.15 -3.92 -1.76
C LYS A 95 2.97 -2.56 -2.42
N LYS A 96 3.23 -1.52 -1.63
CA LYS A 96 3.31 -0.12 -2.06
C LYS A 96 4.76 0.32 -2.06
N ILE A 97 5.22 1.02 -3.11
CA ILE A 97 6.60 1.45 -3.26
C ILE A 97 6.61 2.88 -3.80
N GLY A 98 7.48 3.72 -3.22
CA GLY A 98 7.63 5.11 -3.65
C GLY A 98 7.07 6.12 -2.66
N ASP A 99 6.96 5.79 -1.37
CA ASP A 99 6.59 6.75 -0.34
C ASP A 99 7.47 7.99 -0.44
N HIS A 100 6.83 9.16 -0.42
CA HIS A 100 7.49 10.47 -0.52
C HIS A 100 8.38 10.69 -1.75
N ALA A 101 8.34 9.80 -2.76
CA ALA A 101 9.05 10.04 -4.00
C ALA A 101 8.43 11.24 -4.74
N PRO A 102 9.22 12.15 -5.32
CA PRO A 102 8.68 13.23 -6.13
C PRO A 102 8.00 12.69 -7.38
N PRO A 103 7.03 13.43 -7.98
CA PRO A 103 6.47 13.10 -9.28
C PRO A 103 7.58 12.90 -10.32
N GLY A 104 7.45 11.89 -11.18
CA GLY A 104 8.44 11.56 -12.20
C GLY A 104 9.68 10.80 -11.68
N ALA A 105 9.81 10.54 -10.38
CA ALA A 105 10.92 9.73 -9.85
C ALA A 105 10.95 8.35 -10.49
N VAL A 106 12.08 8.00 -11.12
CA VAL A 106 12.25 6.74 -11.86
C VAL A 106 12.54 5.58 -10.92
N PHE A 107 11.90 4.45 -11.20
CA PHE A 107 12.15 3.18 -10.53
C PHE A 107 12.69 2.13 -11.52
N LYS A 108 13.76 1.44 -11.11
CA LYS A 108 14.27 0.24 -11.78
C LYS A 108 14.37 -0.86 -10.72
N ASP A 109 13.84 -2.04 -11.03
CA ASP A 109 13.78 -3.17 -10.09
C ASP A 109 13.18 -2.79 -8.73
N ARG A 110 12.19 -1.87 -8.76
CA ARG A 110 11.47 -1.34 -7.58
C ARG A 110 12.31 -0.45 -6.65
N LEU A 111 13.50 -0.05 -7.07
CA LEU A 111 14.38 0.88 -6.36
C LEU A 111 14.42 2.22 -7.11
N ARG A 112 14.45 3.33 -6.35
CA ARG A 112 14.64 4.66 -6.94
C ARG A 112 16.05 4.78 -7.54
N THR A 113 16.12 5.28 -8.78
CA THR A 113 17.39 5.50 -9.48
C THR A 113 18.03 6.86 -9.17
N GLY A 114 17.28 7.79 -8.59
CA GLY A 114 17.67 9.20 -8.44
C GLY A 114 17.25 10.08 -9.62
N GLU A 115 16.93 9.50 -10.76
CA GLU A 115 16.45 10.23 -11.93
C GLU A 115 15.00 10.70 -11.76
N ILE A 116 14.67 11.85 -12.34
CA ILE A 116 13.30 12.39 -12.44
C ILE A 116 13.02 12.65 -13.92
N VAL A 117 11.91 12.14 -14.43
CA VAL A 117 11.46 12.33 -15.81
C VAL A 117 10.15 13.11 -15.78
N ALA A 118 10.12 14.24 -16.50
CA ALA A 118 8.90 15.05 -16.62
C ALA A 118 7.88 14.34 -17.52
N PRO A 119 6.57 14.62 -17.33
CA PRO A 119 5.53 14.14 -18.24
C PRO A 119 5.83 14.49 -19.69
N ASP A 120 5.55 13.55 -20.57
CA ASP A 120 5.67 13.67 -22.03
C ASP A 120 7.07 14.02 -22.55
N SER A 121 8.11 13.82 -21.72
CA SER A 121 9.50 13.93 -22.16
C SER A 121 9.79 12.89 -23.25
N PRO A 122 10.53 13.26 -24.29
CA PRO A 122 10.94 12.31 -25.33
C PRO A 122 11.87 11.24 -24.77
N GLY A 123 11.80 10.04 -25.32
CA GLY A 123 12.71 8.94 -24.98
C GLY A 123 12.02 7.70 -24.47
N ARG A 124 12.56 7.12 -23.41
CA ARG A 124 12.06 5.87 -22.81
C ARG A 124 10.87 6.09 -21.89
N ASP A 125 10.10 5.03 -21.66
CA ASP A 125 8.94 5.00 -20.78
C ASP A 125 9.24 4.15 -19.51
N PRO A 126 9.97 4.69 -18.53
CA PRO A 126 10.24 4.00 -17.27
C PRO A 126 9.02 4.00 -16.36
N ILE A 127 9.04 3.11 -15.37
CA ILE A 127 8.12 3.18 -14.23
C ILE A 127 8.49 4.41 -13.41
N VAL A 128 7.52 5.29 -13.14
CA VAL A 128 7.77 6.51 -12.37
C VAL A 128 6.77 6.71 -11.22
N THR A 129 7.10 7.58 -10.30
CA THR A 129 6.25 8.21 -9.28
C THR A 129 5.85 7.27 -8.14
N ARG A 130 5.07 6.21 -8.41
CA ARG A 130 4.54 5.25 -7.43
C ARG A 130 4.37 3.88 -8.07
N ILE A 131 4.44 2.84 -7.23
CA ILE A 131 4.15 1.46 -7.62
C ILE A 131 3.19 0.84 -6.61
N LEU A 132 2.07 0.31 -7.09
CA LEU A 132 1.20 -0.61 -6.37
C LEU A 132 1.39 -1.98 -7.02
N TRP A 133 2.02 -2.91 -6.32
CA TRP A 133 2.36 -4.24 -6.84
C TRP A 133 1.21 -5.19 -6.62
N LEU A 134 0.72 -5.82 -7.68
CA LEU A 134 -0.46 -6.67 -7.65
C LEU A 134 -0.08 -8.15 -7.46
N ARG A 135 -0.81 -8.82 -6.55
CA ARG A 135 -0.81 -10.28 -6.41
C ARG A 135 -2.14 -10.82 -6.88
N GLY A 136 -2.14 -11.78 -7.80
CA GLY A 136 -3.34 -12.50 -8.22
C GLY A 136 -3.91 -13.35 -7.08
N ARG A 137 -5.23 -13.39 -7.01
CA ARG A 137 -5.99 -14.13 -5.99
C ARG A 137 -6.71 -15.36 -6.58
N GLU A 138 -6.54 -15.61 -7.87
CA GLU A 138 -7.21 -16.67 -8.61
C GLU A 138 -6.19 -17.45 -9.46
N ALA A 139 -6.53 -18.69 -9.84
CA ALA A 139 -5.62 -19.54 -10.60
C ALA A 139 -5.22 -18.92 -11.97
N GLN A 140 -6.16 -18.22 -12.63
CA GLN A 140 -5.94 -17.62 -13.94
C GLN A 140 -5.05 -16.36 -13.90
N ASN A 141 -4.74 -15.80 -12.72
CA ASN A 141 -3.86 -14.63 -12.56
C ASN A 141 -2.73 -14.83 -11.53
N GLY A 142 -2.46 -16.07 -11.17
CA GLY A 142 -1.46 -16.44 -10.17
C GLY A 142 -0.02 -16.02 -10.51
N ASN A 143 0.29 -15.78 -11.80
CA ASN A 143 1.61 -15.34 -12.24
C ASN A 143 1.83 -13.83 -12.09
N ALA A 144 0.79 -13.04 -11.83
CA ALA A 144 0.83 -11.57 -11.84
C ALA A 144 1.96 -10.99 -10.96
N LEU A 145 2.14 -11.51 -9.74
CA LEU A 145 3.20 -11.06 -8.84
C LEU A 145 4.59 -11.31 -9.44
N GLY A 146 4.85 -12.53 -9.91
CA GLY A 146 6.12 -12.92 -10.54
C GLY A 146 6.38 -12.20 -11.87
N ARG A 147 5.32 -11.84 -12.60
CA ARG A 147 5.37 -11.05 -13.82
C ARG A 147 5.55 -9.56 -13.58
N ASN A 148 5.61 -9.11 -12.33
CA ASN A 148 5.72 -7.71 -11.96
C ASN A 148 4.57 -6.84 -12.53
N ILE A 149 3.33 -7.29 -12.36
CA ILE A 149 2.15 -6.51 -12.74
C ILE A 149 1.92 -5.41 -11.68
N TYR A 150 1.97 -4.17 -12.12
CA TYR A 150 1.87 -2.97 -11.29
C TYR A 150 0.74 -2.05 -11.75
N ILE A 151 0.21 -1.26 -10.81
CA ILE A 151 -0.39 0.04 -11.12
C ILE A 151 0.71 1.06 -10.81
N HIS A 152 1.09 1.90 -11.79
CA HIS A 152 2.23 2.81 -11.64
C HIS A 152 2.10 4.07 -12.49
N GLY A 153 2.89 5.08 -12.16
CA GLY A 153 3.00 6.28 -12.99
C GLY A 153 3.84 6.04 -14.24
N THR A 154 3.54 6.77 -15.31
CA THR A 154 4.28 6.79 -16.58
C THR A 154 4.64 8.21 -16.95
N PRO A 155 5.77 8.47 -17.60
CA PRO A 155 6.02 9.77 -18.25
C PRO A 155 5.21 9.95 -19.55
N GLU A 156 4.74 8.87 -20.19
CA GLU A 156 3.91 8.96 -21.42
C GLU A 156 2.45 9.30 -21.10
N GLU A 157 2.20 10.44 -20.42
CA GLU A 157 0.87 10.80 -19.93
C GLU A 157 -0.14 11.12 -21.05
N ARG A 158 0.33 11.55 -22.22
CA ARG A 158 -0.51 11.77 -23.42
C ARG A 158 -1.18 10.49 -23.94
N ASN A 159 -0.61 9.33 -23.61
CA ASN A 159 -1.10 8.04 -24.08
C ASN A 159 -2.08 7.38 -23.06
N ILE A 160 -2.34 8.02 -21.92
CA ILE A 160 -3.29 7.51 -20.93
C ILE A 160 -4.71 7.53 -21.51
N GLY A 161 -5.41 6.40 -21.35
CA GLY A 161 -6.72 6.13 -21.98
C GLY A 161 -6.64 5.22 -23.19
N LEU A 162 -5.43 4.86 -23.63
CA LEU A 162 -5.19 3.94 -24.74
C LEU A 162 -4.49 2.65 -24.24
N PRO A 163 -4.73 1.48 -24.87
CA PRO A 163 -4.05 0.24 -24.54
C PRO A 163 -2.63 0.24 -25.12
N VAL A 164 -1.65 0.78 -24.38
CA VAL A 164 -0.27 0.99 -24.85
C VAL A 164 0.79 0.36 -23.93
N SER A 165 0.41 -0.23 -22.79
CA SER A 165 1.38 -0.80 -21.84
C SER A 165 1.92 -2.17 -22.29
N TYR A 166 2.81 -2.73 -21.46
CA TYR A 166 3.39 -4.05 -21.63
C TYR A 166 2.93 -5.02 -20.52
N GLY A 167 1.69 -4.84 -20.02
CA GLY A 167 1.05 -5.70 -19.02
C GLY A 167 0.62 -4.95 -17.76
N CYS A 168 1.36 -3.95 -17.33
CA CYS A 168 1.02 -3.10 -16.19
C CYS A 168 -0.12 -2.13 -16.49
N ILE A 169 -0.69 -1.57 -15.45
CA ILE A 169 -1.69 -0.52 -15.50
C ILE A 169 -0.98 0.82 -15.28
N ARG A 170 -0.95 1.67 -16.30
CA ARG A 170 -0.31 2.98 -16.27
C ARG A 170 -1.28 4.07 -15.88
N MET A 171 -0.82 5.04 -15.11
CA MET A 171 -1.57 6.22 -14.69
C MET A 171 -0.72 7.48 -14.87
N ARG A 172 -1.37 8.66 -14.93
CA ARG A 172 -0.66 9.93 -14.76
C ARG A 172 -0.03 10.01 -13.38
N SER A 173 1.05 10.76 -13.26
CA SER A 173 1.77 10.93 -11.99
C SER A 173 0.88 11.51 -10.88
N SER A 174 0.04 12.49 -11.18
CA SER A 174 -0.92 13.07 -10.24
C SER A 174 -1.94 12.04 -9.75
N ASP A 175 -2.47 11.24 -10.68
CA ASP A 175 -3.54 10.29 -10.42
C ASP A 175 -3.03 9.12 -9.56
N VAL A 176 -1.86 8.58 -9.89
CA VAL A 176 -1.27 7.49 -9.10
C VAL A 176 -0.84 7.96 -7.70
N ILE A 177 -0.45 9.24 -7.53
CA ILE A 177 -0.18 9.80 -6.20
C ILE A 177 -1.48 9.83 -5.39
N SER A 178 -2.56 10.36 -5.94
CA SER A 178 -3.87 10.43 -5.28
C SER A 178 -4.37 9.04 -4.89
N LEU A 179 -4.32 8.08 -5.81
CA LEU A 179 -4.70 6.70 -5.54
C LEU A 179 -3.83 6.08 -4.43
N TYR A 180 -2.51 6.25 -4.53
CA TYR A 180 -1.53 5.71 -3.59
C TYR A 180 -1.72 6.21 -2.15
N GLN A 181 -2.12 7.47 -1.96
CA GLN A 181 -2.36 8.05 -0.64
C GLN A 181 -3.58 7.46 0.06
N ILE A 182 -4.57 7.00 -0.71
CA ILE A 182 -5.86 6.50 -0.19
C ILE A 182 -5.78 5.00 0.10
N VAL A 183 -5.32 4.19 -0.88
CA VAL A 183 -5.37 2.74 -0.77
C VAL A 183 -4.21 2.19 0.06
N GLY A 184 -4.50 1.18 0.89
CA GLY A 184 -3.53 0.44 1.68
C GLY A 184 -3.05 -0.85 0.98
N TRP A 185 -2.05 -1.53 1.57
CA TRP A 185 -1.74 -2.90 1.22
C TRP A 185 -2.93 -3.80 1.60
N GLY A 186 -3.17 -4.86 0.84
CA GLY A 186 -4.34 -5.73 1.02
C GLY A 186 -5.61 -5.23 0.34
N ALA A 187 -5.68 -3.97 -0.14
CA ALA A 187 -6.84 -3.47 -0.88
C ALA A 187 -7.11 -4.36 -2.09
N GLU A 188 -8.41 -4.69 -2.29
CA GLU A 188 -8.85 -5.52 -3.41
C GLU A 188 -8.77 -4.75 -4.73
N VAL A 189 -8.30 -5.43 -5.78
CA VAL A 189 -8.28 -4.91 -7.15
C VAL A 189 -8.94 -5.92 -8.05
N THR A 190 -9.93 -5.49 -8.84
CA THR A 190 -10.59 -6.31 -9.85
C THR A 190 -10.32 -5.73 -11.24
N ILE A 191 -9.82 -6.55 -12.17
CA ILE A 191 -9.57 -6.15 -13.56
C ILE A 191 -10.51 -6.96 -14.46
N VAL A 192 -11.33 -6.26 -15.26
CA VAL A 192 -12.35 -6.87 -16.12
C VAL A 192 -12.25 -6.38 -17.55
N ASP A 193 -12.70 -7.23 -18.49
CA ASP A 193 -12.99 -6.84 -19.89
C ASP A 193 -14.48 -6.57 -20.09
N ALA A 194 -14.99 -5.59 -19.36
CA ALA A 194 -16.39 -5.20 -19.37
C ALA A 194 -16.53 -3.69 -19.10
N PRO A 195 -17.68 -3.09 -19.37
CA PRO A 195 -17.93 -1.71 -18.96
C PRO A 195 -17.76 -1.53 -17.46
N LEU A 196 -17.14 -0.41 -17.04
CA LEU A 196 -16.85 -0.16 -15.64
C LEU A 196 -18.11 -0.19 -14.76
N ALA A 197 -19.20 0.38 -15.25
CA ALA A 197 -20.49 0.43 -14.55
C ALA A 197 -21.06 -0.96 -14.23
N SER A 198 -20.77 -1.99 -15.04
CA SER A 198 -21.23 -3.35 -14.78
C SER A 198 -20.40 -4.11 -13.75
N ALA A 199 -19.21 -3.61 -13.45
CA ALA A 199 -18.26 -4.24 -12.54
C ALA A 199 -18.22 -3.57 -11.16
N ILE A 200 -18.77 -2.37 -11.03
CA ILE A 200 -18.92 -1.68 -9.74
C ILE A 200 -20.14 -2.26 -9.02
N PRO A 201 -20.00 -2.73 -7.76
CA PRO A 201 -21.14 -3.16 -6.98
C PRO A 201 -22.18 -2.03 -6.88
N THR A 202 -23.41 -2.31 -7.29
CA THR A 202 -24.51 -1.37 -7.03
C THR A 202 -24.73 -1.34 -5.52
N ALA A 203 -24.63 -0.15 -4.89
CA ALA A 203 -24.95 -0.01 -3.48
C ALA A 203 -26.35 -0.59 -3.25
N ALA A 204 -26.48 -1.53 -2.31
CA ALA A 204 -27.78 -2.04 -1.93
C ALA A 204 -28.68 -0.85 -1.49
N PRO A 205 -29.95 -0.76 -1.94
CA PRO A 205 -30.83 0.27 -1.48
C PRO A 205 -30.89 0.23 0.05
N PRO A 206 -30.98 1.39 0.73
CA PRO A 206 -31.06 1.42 2.18
C PRO A 206 -32.24 0.54 2.62
N THR A 207 -31.96 -0.43 3.47
CA THR A 207 -33.00 -1.29 4.06
C THR A 207 -34.02 -0.38 4.71
N GLN A 208 -35.21 -0.29 4.12
CA GLN A 208 -36.35 0.40 4.75
C GLN A 208 -36.62 -0.35 6.05
N LEU A 209 -36.37 0.32 7.17
CA LEU A 209 -36.84 -0.11 8.48
C LEU A 209 -38.35 -0.25 8.34
N ALA A 210 -38.86 -1.46 8.41
CA ALA A 210 -40.29 -1.76 8.44
C ALA A 210 -40.85 -1.06 9.68
N THR A 211 -41.57 0.05 9.47
CA THR A 211 -42.41 0.66 10.49
C THR A 211 -43.56 -0.29 10.75
N THR A 212 -43.47 -1.08 11.80
CA THR A 212 -44.57 -1.82 12.36
C THR A 212 -45.53 -0.83 12.97
N ASN A 213 -46.61 -0.48 12.23
CA ASN A 213 -47.79 0.18 12.77
C ASN A 213 -48.55 -0.84 13.60
N GLU A 214 -48.35 -0.83 14.92
CA GLU A 214 -49.29 -1.46 15.84
C GLU A 214 -50.53 -0.60 15.91
N SER A 215 -51.57 -1.02 15.20
CA SER A 215 -52.95 -0.49 15.36
C SER A 215 -53.55 -1.10 16.63
N THR A 216 -53.46 -0.40 17.74
CA THR A 216 -54.22 -0.72 18.97
C THR A 216 -55.65 -0.38 18.73
N THR A 217 -56.48 -1.40 18.42
CA THR A 217 -57.94 -1.27 18.44
C THR A 217 -58.42 -1.42 19.88
N THR A 218 -58.73 -0.32 20.51
CA THR A 218 -59.45 -0.29 21.82
C THR A 218 -60.94 -0.50 21.52
N ALA A 219 -61.49 -1.68 21.80
CA ALA A 219 -62.91 -1.90 21.86
C ALA A 219 -63.44 -1.43 23.20
N ILE A 220 -64.31 -0.43 23.17
CA ILE A 220 -65.11 0.02 24.30
C ILE A 220 -66.39 -0.75 24.32
N ARG A 221 -66.66 -1.31 25.49
CA ARG A 221 -68.00 -1.81 25.85
C ARG A 221 -68.31 -1.35 27.29
#